data_f396a6d22aaaeacd0471781d7c13419a
#
_entry.id   f396a6d22aaaeacd0471781d7c13419a
#
_cell.length_a   1.000
_cell.length_b   1.000
_cell.length_c   1.000
_cell.angle_alpha   90.00
_cell.angle_beta   90.00
_cell.angle_gamma   90.00
#
_symmetry.space_group_name_H-M   'P 1'
#
loop_
_entity.id
_entity.type
_entity.pdbx_description
1 polymer ?
#
loop_
_entity_poly.entity_id
_entity_poly.type
_entity_poly.pdbx_seq_one_letter_code
_entity_poly.pdbx_strand_id
1 'polypeptide(L)'
;MPATPIASPMIRSGNTLARLAGVLGLSLMLLAGTAAHAASAWDSVKSEKAPPLPNEGLVEQDHDTLDKLMVRPGVNLASYGKVMLAPIGLSVERRFDEVLLSNRDRDHAIEYLTEKLQKAMGPALVDQAGPGVLKLEITFTDYVPNRAYNARKASGTMVDRVYSVGSAAFQAVIRDSQSGQVLATIADADMGLPFPDNVNTYTFYGDADRFSSRWAKQLTKLLVPAANQGS
;
A
#
# COMPACT_ATOMS: atom_id res chain seq x y z
N MET A 1 -21.35 -63.01 32.40
CA MET A 1 -20.69 -63.61 33.61
C MET A 1 -19.24 -63.81 33.26
N PRO A 2 -18.25 -63.58 34.12
CA PRO A 2 -18.11 -62.60 35.20
C PRO A 2 -17.03 -61.52 34.86
N ALA A 3 -17.09 -60.36 35.32
CA ALA A 3 -16.71 -59.72 36.58
C ALA A 3 -15.20 -59.60 36.84
N THR A 4 -14.77 -58.33 36.81
CA THR A 4 -13.80 -57.56 37.62
C THR A 4 -12.69 -58.29 38.40
N PRO A 5 -11.56 -57.68 38.84
CA PRO A 5 -11.54 -56.43 39.59
C PRO A 5 -10.31 -55.48 39.39
N ILE A 6 -10.50 -54.24 39.67
CA ILE A 6 -9.89 -53.22 40.54
C ILE A 6 -8.56 -53.61 41.24
N ALA A 7 -7.56 -52.73 41.11
CA ALA A 7 -6.58 -52.44 42.13
C ALA A 7 -5.85 -51.09 41.89
N SER A 8 -6.17 -50.04 42.60
CA SER A 8 -5.19 -49.06 43.10
C SER A 8 -4.43 -49.69 44.25
N PRO A 9 -3.18 -49.30 44.54
CA PRO A 9 -3.00 -48.32 45.57
C PRO A 9 -1.74 -47.44 45.56
N MET A 10 -1.83 -46.47 46.40
CA MET A 10 -0.85 -45.94 47.34
C MET A 10 0.14 -44.86 46.91
N ILE A 11 -0.22 -43.75 47.43
CA ILE A 11 0.52 -42.62 47.99
C ILE A 11 1.84 -43.00 48.66
N ARG A 12 2.92 -42.29 48.35
CA ARG A 12 3.99 -42.03 49.32
C ARG A 12 4.47 -40.60 49.27
N SER A 13 4.12 -39.92 50.34
CA SER A 13 4.69 -38.71 50.88
C SER A 13 6.19 -38.88 51.12
N GLY A 14 6.96 -37.88 50.83
CA GLY A 14 8.36 -37.77 51.20
C GLY A 14 8.80 -36.30 51.24
N ASN A 15 8.52 -35.66 52.35
CA ASN A 15 9.14 -34.40 52.72
C ASN A 15 10.65 -34.55 52.85
N THR A 16 11.40 -33.64 52.21
CA THR A 16 12.72 -33.29 52.77
C THR A 16 12.96 -31.78 52.57
N LEU A 17 13.03 -31.16 53.72
CA LEU A 17 13.47 -29.80 53.97
C LEU A 17 14.97 -29.61 53.67
N ALA A 18 15.31 -28.37 53.42
CA ALA A 18 16.58 -27.69 53.63
C ALA A 18 17.51 -27.56 52.38
N ARG A 19 17.75 -26.38 51.91
CA ARG A 19 18.70 -25.41 52.43
C ARG A 19 18.64 -24.11 51.65
N LEU A 20 18.42 -23.03 52.37
CA LEU A 20 18.76 -21.70 51.97
C LEU A 20 20.27 -21.62 51.69
N ALA A 21 20.65 -21.20 50.51
CA ALA A 21 21.93 -20.60 50.25
C ALA A 21 21.65 -19.38 49.36
N GLY A 22 21.71 -18.22 49.95
CA GLY A 22 21.63 -16.94 49.29
C GLY A 22 22.84 -16.76 48.38
N VAL A 23 22.57 -16.56 47.13
CA VAL A 23 23.51 -15.92 46.19
C VAL A 23 22.86 -14.64 45.75
N LEU A 24 23.27 -13.56 46.37
CA LEU A 24 23.11 -12.22 45.87
C LEU A 24 23.86 -12.13 44.52
N GLY A 25 23.20 -12.58 43.47
CA GLY A 25 23.58 -12.28 42.11
C GLY A 25 23.22 -10.84 41.81
N LEU A 26 24.20 -9.98 41.93
CA LEU A 26 24.18 -8.62 41.44
C LEU A 26 24.00 -8.71 39.90
N SER A 27 22.73 -8.74 39.47
CA SER A 27 22.39 -8.58 38.03
C SER A 27 22.71 -7.15 37.69
N LEU A 28 23.95 -6.98 37.19
CA LEU A 28 24.37 -5.82 36.47
C LEU A 28 23.48 -5.80 35.18
N MET A 29 22.33 -5.13 35.27
CA MET A 29 21.60 -4.72 34.07
C MET A 29 22.55 -3.78 33.32
N LEU A 30 23.25 -4.35 32.35
CA LEU A 30 23.72 -3.56 31.22
C LEU A 30 22.45 -2.99 30.58
N LEU A 31 22.10 -1.78 30.97
CA LEU A 31 21.38 -0.85 30.16
C LEU A 31 22.26 -0.64 28.92
N ALA A 32 22.19 -1.59 27.97
CA ALA A 32 22.48 -1.27 26.60
C ALA A 32 21.48 -0.16 26.26
N GLY A 33 21.92 1.06 26.47
CA GLY A 33 21.27 2.23 25.91
C GLY A 33 21.20 1.97 24.43
N THR A 34 20.09 1.39 23.98
CA THR A 34 19.67 1.56 22.61
C THR A 34 19.60 3.07 22.47
N ALA A 35 20.60 3.64 21.85
CA ALA A 35 20.46 4.92 21.22
C ALA A 35 19.31 4.76 20.24
N ALA A 36 18.08 4.93 20.77
CA ALA A 36 16.95 5.24 19.95
C ALA A 36 17.38 6.54 19.29
N HIS A 37 17.97 6.41 18.12
CA HIS A 37 18.04 7.51 17.21
C HIS A 37 16.61 7.97 17.13
N ALA A 38 16.34 9.15 17.68
CA ALA A 38 15.08 9.81 17.43
C ALA A 38 15.01 9.90 15.91
N ALA A 39 14.30 8.92 15.32
CA ALA A 39 13.99 8.98 13.91
C ALA A 39 13.43 10.37 13.72
N SER A 40 14.01 11.14 12.83
CA SER A 40 13.50 12.48 12.58
C SER A 40 12.00 12.32 12.30
N ALA A 41 11.19 13.33 12.58
CA ALA A 41 9.75 13.25 12.24
C ALA A 41 9.54 12.82 10.78
N TRP A 42 10.53 13.09 9.95
CA TRP A 42 10.66 12.63 8.57
C TRP A 42 10.86 11.11 8.43
N ASP A 43 11.71 10.51 9.25
CA ASP A 43 11.95 9.08 9.23
C ASP A 43 10.77 8.31 9.86
N SER A 44 10.09 8.90 10.85
CA SER A 44 8.85 8.36 11.42
C SER A 44 7.72 8.34 10.38
N VAL A 45 7.57 9.41 9.60
CA VAL A 45 6.60 9.48 8.51
C VAL A 45 6.91 8.46 7.41
N LYS A 46 8.20 8.18 7.17
CA LYS A 46 8.59 7.12 6.22
C LYS A 46 8.36 5.70 6.75
N SER A 47 8.42 5.48 8.06
CA SER A 47 8.27 4.14 8.64
C SER A 47 6.84 3.63 8.68
N GLU A 48 5.87 4.54 8.57
CA GLU A 48 4.44 4.23 8.54
C GLU A 48 3.89 4.09 7.11
N LYS A 49 4.75 4.07 6.10
CA LYS A 49 4.37 3.84 4.71
C LYS A 49 3.79 2.43 4.49
N ALA A 50 3.07 2.31 3.40
CA ALA A 50 2.53 1.04 2.94
C ALA A 50 3.53 -0.11 3.12
N PRO A 51 3.08 -1.30 3.52
CA PRO A 51 3.97 -2.43 3.74
C PRO A 51 4.87 -2.65 2.52
N PRO A 52 6.11 -3.09 2.72
CA PRO A 52 7.03 -3.32 1.61
C PRO A 52 6.40 -4.30 0.62
N LEU A 53 6.60 -4.02 -0.67
CA LEU A 53 6.12 -4.91 -1.73
C LEU A 53 6.79 -6.29 -1.62
N PRO A 54 6.04 -7.37 -1.75
CA PRO A 54 6.61 -8.72 -1.79
C PRO A 54 7.38 -8.91 -3.11
N ASN A 55 8.70 -8.95 -3.03
CA ASN A 55 9.58 -9.05 -4.21
C ASN A 55 10.22 -10.44 -4.37
N GLU A 56 9.92 -11.39 -3.50
CA GLU A 56 10.54 -12.70 -3.52
C GLU A 56 10.25 -13.47 -4.82
N GLY A 57 11.30 -13.83 -5.54
CA GLY A 57 11.21 -14.53 -6.82
C GLY A 57 10.69 -13.69 -7.97
N LEU A 58 10.65 -12.36 -7.82
CA LEU A 58 10.34 -11.42 -8.90
C LEU A 58 11.63 -10.81 -9.45
N VAL A 59 11.60 -10.44 -10.72
CA VAL A 59 12.69 -9.77 -11.44
C VAL A 59 12.20 -8.44 -11.97
N GLU A 60 13.01 -7.42 -11.82
CA GLU A 60 12.70 -6.09 -12.35
C GLU A 60 12.65 -6.12 -13.87
N GLN A 61 11.64 -5.49 -14.42
CA GLN A 61 11.46 -5.30 -15.86
C GLN A 61 11.37 -3.80 -16.16
N ASP A 62 12.09 -3.39 -17.19
CA ASP A 62 11.99 -2.03 -17.68
C ASP A 62 10.58 -1.77 -18.20
N HIS A 63 10.04 -0.59 -17.87
CA HIS A 63 8.74 -0.15 -18.32
C HIS A 63 8.78 1.36 -18.59
N ASP A 64 8.34 1.79 -19.78
CA ASP A 64 8.46 3.18 -20.24
C ASP A 64 7.75 4.22 -19.37
N THR A 65 6.78 3.80 -18.55
CA THR A 65 5.85 4.71 -17.88
C THR A 65 5.53 4.37 -16.44
N LEU A 66 6.10 3.31 -15.88
CA LEU A 66 6.00 2.95 -14.47
C LEU A 66 7.39 3.03 -13.84
N ASP A 67 7.50 3.62 -12.68
CA ASP A 67 8.78 3.77 -11.98
C ASP A 67 9.40 2.43 -11.60
N LYS A 68 8.56 1.46 -11.27
CA LYS A 68 9.01 0.12 -10.91
C LYS A 68 7.99 -0.94 -11.26
N LEU A 69 8.45 -1.94 -12.01
CA LEU A 69 7.70 -3.14 -12.35
C LEU A 69 8.56 -4.38 -12.05
N MET A 70 8.08 -5.24 -11.15
CA MET A 70 8.73 -6.52 -10.85
C MET A 70 7.79 -7.64 -11.30
N VAL A 71 8.27 -8.61 -12.06
CA VAL A 71 7.45 -9.70 -12.60
C VAL A 71 8.11 -11.04 -12.34
N ARG A 72 7.32 -12.07 -12.07
CA ARG A 72 7.81 -13.43 -11.92
C ARG A 72 8.31 -13.96 -13.27
N PRO A 73 9.52 -14.52 -13.32
CA PRO A 73 10.07 -15.08 -14.56
C PRO A 73 9.12 -16.08 -15.23
N GLY A 74 8.95 -15.94 -16.54
CA GLY A 74 8.10 -16.80 -17.34
C GLY A 74 6.60 -16.50 -17.27
N VAL A 75 6.17 -15.51 -16.49
CA VAL A 75 4.76 -15.09 -16.41
C VAL A 75 4.46 -14.04 -17.47
N ASN A 76 3.39 -14.26 -18.23
CA ASN A 76 2.77 -13.24 -19.07
C ASN A 76 1.43 -12.85 -18.42
N LEU A 77 1.38 -11.66 -17.80
CA LEU A 77 0.19 -11.18 -17.08
C LEU A 77 -1.03 -11.08 -18.00
N ALA A 78 -0.86 -10.58 -19.22
CA ALA A 78 -1.96 -10.44 -20.16
C ALA A 78 -2.58 -11.79 -20.60
N SER A 79 -1.88 -12.92 -20.44
CA SER A 79 -2.44 -14.23 -20.77
C SER A 79 -3.57 -14.70 -19.86
N TYR A 80 -3.74 -14.09 -18.69
CA TYR A 80 -4.86 -14.36 -17.78
C TYR A 80 -6.19 -13.89 -18.34
N GLY A 81 -6.21 -12.73 -18.99
CA GLY A 81 -7.38 -12.21 -19.69
C GLY A 81 -8.48 -11.61 -18.82
N LYS A 82 -8.48 -11.86 -17.52
CA LYS A 82 -9.45 -11.34 -16.54
C LYS A 82 -8.78 -10.82 -15.29
N VAL A 83 -9.41 -9.83 -14.67
CA VAL A 83 -8.90 -9.15 -13.46
C VAL A 83 -10.01 -9.05 -12.42
N MET A 84 -9.75 -9.49 -11.22
CA MET A 84 -10.54 -9.23 -10.03
C MET A 84 -9.90 -8.09 -9.26
N LEU A 85 -10.57 -6.95 -9.19
CA LEU A 85 -10.10 -5.78 -8.45
C LEU A 85 -10.47 -5.94 -6.97
N ALA A 86 -9.47 -5.98 -6.10
CA ALA A 86 -9.69 -5.88 -4.66
C ALA A 86 -10.05 -4.44 -4.28
N PRO A 87 -10.70 -4.22 -3.11
CA PRO A 87 -10.90 -2.87 -2.60
C PRO A 87 -9.59 -2.09 -2.56
N ILE A 88 -9.59 -0.88 -3.11
CA ILE A 88 -8.40 -0.04 -3.15
C ILE A 88 -8.11 0.48 -1.75
N GLY A 89 -6.89 0.24 -1.29
CA GLY A 89 -6.39 0.73 -0.01
C GLY A 89 -5.83 2.15 -0.11
N LEU A 90 -5.71 2.81 1.05
CA LEU A 90 -5.04 4.08 1.16
C LEU A 90 -4.22 4.10 2.44
N SER A 91 -2.90 4.09 2.29
CA SER A 91 -1.90 4.13 3.36
C SER A 91 -1.10 5.42 3.27
N VAL A 92 -1.83 6.53 3.17
CA VAL A 92 -1.24 7.87 3.16
C VAL A 92 -1.23 8.40 4.57
N GLU A 93 -0.05 8.60 5.08
CA GLU A 93 0.13 9.15 6.41
C GLU A 93 0.43 10.63 6.39
N ARG A 94 0.50 11.20 7.59
CA ARG A 94 0.69 12.63 7.79
C ARG A 94 1.90 13.15 7.03
N ARG A 95 1.70 14.23 6.30
CA ARG A 95 2.80 15.05 5.79
C ARG A 95 3.17 16.14 6.80
N PHE A 96 4.37 16.66 6.67
CA PHE A 96 4.93 17.71 7.51
C PHE A 96 4.11 18.98 7.59
N ASP A 97 3.28 19.25 6.61
CA ASP A 97 2.42 20.43 6.54
C ASP A 97 1.10 20.27 7.31
N GLU A 98 0.99 19.24 8.15
CA GLU A 98 -0.15 18.94 9.02
C GLU A 98 -1.49 18.80 8.31
N VAL A 99 -1.50 18.76 7.01
CA VAL A 99 -2.74 18.63 6.27
C VAL A 99 -3.12 17.16 6.17
N LEU A 100 -3.92 16.74 7.13
CA LEU A 100 -4.56 15.42 7.08
C LEU A 100 -5.46 15.35 5.85
N LEU A 101 -5.39 14.24 5.14
CA LEU A 101 -6.41 13.91 4.16
C LEU A 101 -7.76 13.83 4.86
N SER A 102 -8.73 14.62 4.40
CA SER A 102 -10.09 14.47 4.85
C SER A 102 -10.68 13.15 4.36
N ASN A 103 -11.76 12.68 4.99
CA ASN A 103 -12.48 11.51 4.49
C ASN A 103 -12.92 11.72 3.03
N ARG A 104 -13.34 12.93 2.69
CA ARG A 104 -13.72 13.29 1.32
C ARG A 104 -12.56 13.11 0.32
N ASP A 105 -11.33 13.48 0.70
CA ASP A 105 -10.17 13.32 -0.18
C ASP A 105 -9.85 11.83 -0.37
N ARG A 106 -9.99 11.04 0.71
CA ARG A 106 -9.80 9.58 0.68
C ARG A 106 -10.82 8.90 -0.22
N ASP A 107 -12.10 9.22 -0.01
CA ASP A 107 -13.21 8.67 -0.79
C ASP A 107 -13.02 9.03 -2.27
N HIS A 108 -12.71 10.30 -2.58
CA HIS A 108 -12.44 10.73 -3.94
C HIS A 108 -11.31 9.95 -4.61
N ALA A 109 -10.18 9.77 -3.92
CA ALA A 109 -9.03 9.03 -4.47
C ALA A 109 -9.41 7.60 -4.85
N ILE A 110 -10.11 6.90 -3.95
CA ILE A 110 -10.52 5.52 -4.14
C ILE A 110 -11.59 5.39 -5.24
N GLU A 111 -12.64 6.20 -5.16
CA GLU A 111 -13.75 6.17 -6.10
C GLU A 111 -13.30 6.53 -7.51
N TYR A 112 -12.50 7.58 -7.65
CA TYR A 112 -12.03 8.02 -8.96
C TYR A 112 -11.16 6.97 -9.65
N LEU A 113 -10.17 6.41 -8.95
CA LEU A 113 -9.33 5.36 -9.55
C LEU A 113 -10.15 4.10 -9.85
N THR A 114 -11.07 3.72 -8.96
CA THR A 114 -11.97 2.58 -9.20
C THR A 114 -12.80 2.78 -10.47
N GLU A 115 -13.43 3.96 -10.64
CA GLU A 115 -14.19 4.30 -11.85
C GLU A 115 -13.32 4.22 -13.11
N LYS A 116 -12.10 4.76 -13.07
CA LYS A 116 -11.21 4.73 -14.24
C LYS A 116 -10.76 3.32 -14.60
N LEU A 117 -10.48 2.47 -13.59
CA LEU A 117 -10.16 1.05 -13.80
C LEU A 117 -11.36 0.29 -14.38
N GLN A 118 -12.55 0.50 -13.83
CA GLN A 118 -13.78 -0.12 -14.33
C GLN A 118 -14.05 0.26 -15.79
N LYS A 119 -13.89 1.54 -16.11
CA LYS A 119 -14.07 1.99 -17.49
C LYS A 119 -13.01 1.41 -18.44
N ALA A 120 -11.74 1.41 -18.03
CA ALA A 120 -10.64 1.00 -18.91
C ALA A 120 -10.57 -0.53 -19.10
N MET A 121 -10.80 -1.31 -18.04
CA MET A 121 -10.75 -2.78 -18.09
C MET A 121 -12.06 -3.39 -18.60
N GLY A 122 -13.20 -2.70 -18.41
CA GLY A 122 -14.50 -3.09 -18.95
C GLY A 122 -14.85 -4.55 -18.68
N PRO A 123 -15.10 -5.35 -19.75
CA PRO A 123 -15.53 -6.75 -19.61
C PRO A 123 -14.44 -7.69 -19.06
N ALA A 124 -13.19 -7.23 -18.95
CA ALA A 124 -12.13 -8.02 -18.32
C ALA A 124 -12.25 -8.05 -16.79
N LEU A 125 -12.98 -7.11 -16.18
CA LEU A 125 -13.24 -7.14 -14.74
C LEU A 125 -14.26 -8.20 -14.37
N VAL A 126 -13.95 -8.93 -13.31
CA VAL A 126 -14.81 -9.98 -12.74
C VAL A 126 -14.84 -9.87 -11.21
N ASP A 127 -15.93 -10.34 -10.60
CA ASP A 127 -16.10 -10.26 -9.14
C ASP A 127 -15.59 -11.50 -8.40
N GLN A 128 -15.25 -12.57 -9.12
CA GLN A 128 -14.88 -13.83 -8.51
C GLN A 128 -13.53 -14.34 -8.99
N ALA A 129 -12.81 -14.98 -8.05
CA ALA A 129 -11.59 -15.70 -8.35
C ALA A 129 -11.89 -16.92 -9.25
N GLY A 130 -10.94 -17.26 -10.11
CA GLY A 130 -11.09 -18.40 -10.99
C GLY A 130 -9.85 -18.66 -11.86
N PRO A 131 -9.88 -19.70 -12.68
CA PRO A 131 -8.82 -19.96 -13.65
C PRO A 131 -8.65 -18.76 -14.61
N GLY A 132 -7.39 -18.35 -14.83
CA GLY A 132 -7.10 -17.23 -15.72
C GLY A 132 -7.57 -15.86 -15.21
N VAL A 133 -7.76 -15.72 -13.89
CA VAL A 133 -8.11 -14.46 -13.26
C VAL A 133 -6.94 -13.94 -12.42
N LEU A 134 -6.50 -12.73 -12.67
CA LEU A 134 -5.58 -12.00 -11.80
C LEU A 134 -6.35 -11.34 -10.66
N LYS A 135 -5.77 -11.32 -9.47
CA LYS A 135 -6.21 -10.45 -8.37
C LYS A 135 -5.32 -9.23 -8.32
N LEU A 136 -5.90 -8.04 -8.51
CA LEU A 136 -5.21 -6.76 -8.45
C LEU A 136 -5.52 -6.07 -7.11
N GLU A 137 -4.49 -5.88 -6.30
CA GLU A 137 -4.54 -5.20 -5.01
C GLU A 137 -3.78 -3.88 -5.15
N ILE A 138 -4.44 -2.74 -4.98
CA ILE A 138 -3.85 -1.40 -5.11
C ILE A 138 -3.92 -0.68 -3.77
N THR A 139 -2.85 0.02 -3.42
CA THR A 139 -2.80 0.88 -2.25
C THR A 139 -2.16 2.22 -2.62
N PHE A 140 -2.87 3.33 -2.43
CA PHE A 140 -2.25 4.65 -2.48
C PHE A 140 -1.27 4.80 -1.32
N THR A 141 -0.06 5.22 -1.65
CA THR A 141 1.03 5.47 -0.68
C THR A 141 1.31 6.95 -0.52
N ASP A 142 0.79 7.76 -1.43
CA ASP A 142 0.77 9.21 -1.37
C ASP A 142 -0.45 9.75 -2.11
N TYR A 143 -1.04 10.84 -1.59
CA TYR A 143 -2.12 11.55 -2.24
C TYR A 143 -2.19 12.98 -1.73
N VAL A 144 -1.93 13.94 -2.57
CA VAL A 144 -1.99 15.37 -2.25
C VAL A 144 -2.85 16.09 -3.28
N PRO A 145 -4.03 16.54 -2.88
CA PRO A 145 -4.85 17.39 -3.73
C PRO A 145 -4.15 18.72 -4.06
N ASN A 146 -4.46 19.30 -5.21
CA ASN A 146 -4.13 20.67 -5.52
C ASN A 146 -4.90 21.60 -4.58
N ARG A 147 -4.23 22.47 -3.87
CA ARG A 147 -4.88 23.39 -2.95
C ARG A 147 -4.76 24.82 -3.43
N ALA A 148 -5.90 25.46 -3.58
CA ALA A 148 -5.94 26.90 -3.78
C ALA A 148 -5.79 27.59 -2.43
N TYR A 149 -4.88 28.54 -2.32
CA TYR A 149 -4.79 29.44 -1.19
C TYR A 149 -4.63 30.90 -1.64
N ASN A 150 -5.17 31.81 -0.86
CA ASN A 150 -4.99 33.23 -1.09
C ASN A 150 -3.78 33.68 -0.28
N ALA A 151 -2.73 34.11 -0.94
CA ALA A 151 -1.57 34.66 -0.29
C ALA A 151 -1.72 36.18 -0.15
N ARG A 152 -1.30 36.74 0.98
CA ARG A 152 -1.20 38.17 1.19
C ARG A 152 0.23 38.62 0.96
N LYS A 153 0.46 39.53 0.03
CA LYS A 153 1.79 40.15 -0.13
C LYS A 153 2.16 40.95 1.12
N ALA A 154 3.45 41.20 1.34
CA ALA A 154 3.95 42.06 2.41
C ALA A 154 3.34 43.47 2.36
N SER A 155 2.93 43.93 1.18
CA SER A 155 2.19 45.19 0.96
C SER A 155 0.74 45.17 1.45
N GLY A 156 0.23 44.04 1.96
CA GLY A 156 -1.17 43.89 2.35
C GLY A 156 -2.12 43.58 1.19
N THR A 157 -1.66 43.61 -0.05
CA THR A 157 -2.47 43.28 -1.23
C THR A 157 -2.67 41.80 -1.34
N MET A 158 -3.92 41.37 -1.56
CA MET A 158 -4.21 39.97 -1.88
C MET A 158 -3.68 39.64 -3.27
N VAL A 159 -2.92 38.53 -3.38
CA VAL A 159 -2.59 37.96 -4.68
C VAL A 159 -3.68 37.03 -5.13
N ASP A 160 -3.77 36.84 -6.44
CA ASP A 160 -4.63 35.82 -7.02
C ASP A 160 -4.33 34.46 -6.44
N ARG A 161 -5.28 33.55 -6.62
CA ARG A 161 -5.19 32.18 -6.11
C ARG A 161 -3.87 31.52 -6.51
N VAL A 162 -3.15 31.07 -5.54
CA VAL A 162 -1.96 30.21 -5.74
C VAL A 162 -2.40 28.76 -5.55
N TYR A 163 -2.08 27.93 -6.51
CA TYR A 163 -2.36 26.50 -6.42
C TYR A 163 -1.09 25.76 -6.03
N SER A 164 -1.18 24.93 -5.00
CA SER A 164 -0.13 23.97 -4.71
C SER A 164 -0.14 22.87 -5.77
N VAL A 165 1.01 22.30 -6.01
CA VAL A 165 1.18 21.15 -6.89
C VAL A 165 0.56 19.91 -6.21
N GLY A 166 -0.26 19.17 -6.93
CA GLY A 166 -0.77 17.88 -6.47
C GLY A 166 0.25 16.78 -6.68
N SER A 167 0.19 15.73 -5.87
CA SER A 167 0.97 14.51 -6.07
C SER A 167 0.15 13.27 -5.71
N ALA A 168 0.54 12.15 -6.28
CA ALA A 168 0.00 10.86 -5.88
C ALA A 168 1.04 9.77 -6.12
N ALA A 169 0.98 8.70 -5.33
CA ALA A 169 1.77 7.50 -5.51
C ALA A 169 0.93 6.27 -5.16
N PHE A 170 1.22 5.16 -5.80
CA PHE A 170 0.57 3.89 -5.48
C PHE A 170 1.56 2.72 -5.49
N GLN A 171 1.16 1.67 -4.82
CA GLN A 171 1.73 0.34 -4.94
C GLN A 171 0.63 -0.63 -5.35
N ALA A 172 0.99 -1.62 -6.18
CA ALA A 172 0.08 -2.70 -6.53
C ALA A 172 0.76 -4.06 -6.40
N VAL A 173 -0.02 -5.04 -5.94
CA VAL A 173 0.36 -6.45 -5.94
C VAL A 173 -0.59 -7.20 -6.84
N ILE A 174 -0.04 -7.95 -7.78
CA ILE A 174 -0.78 -8.76 -8.74
C ILE A 174 -0.56 -10.22 -8.39
N ARG A 175 -1.65 -10.91 -8.16
CA ARG A 175 -1.64 -12.34 -7.78
C ARG A 175 -2.43 -13.19 -8.77
N ASP A 176 -2.06 -14.44 -8.86
CA ASP A 176 -3.01 -15.45 -9.33
C ASP A 176 -4.15 -15.58 -8.33
N SER A 177 -5.39 -15.43 -8.78
CA SER A 177 -6.54 -15.33 -7.87
C SER A 177 -6.89 -16.63 -7.16
N GLN A 178 -6.46 -17.78 -7.69
CA GLN A 178 -6.73 -19.08 -7.09
C GLN A 178 -5.63 -19.50 -6.11
N SER A 179 -4.38 -19.41 -6.54
CA SER A 179 -3.24 -19.85 -5.72
C SER A 179 -2.77 -18.80 -4.73
N GLY A 180 -3.11 -17.52 -4.95
CA GLY A 180 -2.61 -16.39 -4.19
C GLY A 180 -1.13 -16.06 -4.47
N GLN A 181 -0.48 -16.78 -5.40
CA GLN A 181 0.91 -16.55 -5.75
C GLN A 181 1.11 -15.13 -6.28
N VAL A 182 2.13 -14.43 -5.77
CA VAL A 182 2.53 -13.13 -6.30
C VAL A 182 3.16 -13.31 -7.67
N LEU A 183 2.60 -12.67 -8.66
CA LEU A 183 3.05 -12.70 -10.06
C LEU A 183 3.80 -11.44 -10.45
N ALA A 184 3.37 -10.30 -9.92
CA ALA A 184 4.05 -9.04 -10.15
C ALA A 184 3.78 -8.03 -9.02
N THR A 185 4.65 -7.04 -8.93
CA THR A 185 4.44 -5.86 -8.10
C THR A 185 4.78 -4.60 -8.89
N ILE A 186 4.08 -3.52 -8.59
CA ILE A 186 4.23 -2.23 -9.25
C ILE A 186 4.34 -1.14 -8.20
N ALA A 187 5.16 -0.13 -8.46
CA ALA A 187 5.13 1.13 -7.76
C ALA A 187 5.31 2.27 -8.76
N ASP A 188 4.56 3.35 -8.57
CA ASP A 188 4.66 4.56 -9.39
C ASP A 188 4.29 5.79 -8.56
N ALA A 189 4.96 6.91 -8.83
CA ALA A 189 4.76 8.16 -8.13
C ALA A 189 4.84 9.34 -9.11
N ASP A 190 3.91 10.28 -8.95
CA ASP A 190 3.83 11.46 -9.78
C ASP A 190 3.62 12.73 -8.98
N MET A 191 4.20 13.79 -9.49
CA MET A 191 4.01 15.15 -9.02
C MET A 191 3.60 16.06 -10.17
N GLY A 192 2.63 16.93 -9.93
CA GLY A 192 2.24 17.95 -10.91
C GLY A 192 3.36 18.96 -11.15
N LEU A 193 3.27 19.69 -12.24
CA LEU A 193 4.19 20.78 -12.56
C LEU A 193 3.71 22.09 -11.92
N PRO A 194 4.62 22.93 -11.44
CA PRO A 194 4.25 24.26 -10.94
C PRO A 194 3.79 25.17 -12.09
N PHE A 195 3.03 26.21 -11.75
CA PHE A 195 2.71 27.28 -12.71
C PHE A 195 4.01 27.95 -13.22
N PRO A 196 4.15 28.30 -14.51
CA PRO A 196 3.11 28.31 -15.56
C PRO A 196 2.95 27.01 -16.35
N ASP A 197 3.75 25.97 -16.09
CA ASP A 197 3.79 24.76 -16.91
C ASP A 197 2.54 23.88 -16.70
N ASN A 198 1.76 24.19 -15.67
CA ASN A 198 0.55 23.46 -15.30
C ASN A 198 -0.72 24.31 -15.54
N VAL A 199 -0.93 24.71 -16.78
CA VAL A 199 -2.09 25.56 -17.17
C VAL A 199 -3.44 24.84 -17.17
N ASN A 200 -3.48 23.52 -17.07
CA ASN A 200 -4.70 22.75 -17.31
C ASN A 200 -5.30 22.05 -16.07
N THR A 201 -4.75 22.23 -14.88
CA THR A 201 -5.18 21.50 -13.67
C THR A 201 -5.58 22.42 -12.54
N TYR A 202 -6.50 23.35 -12.83
CA TYR A 202 -7.03 24.30 -11.83
C TYR A 202 -8.11 23.69 -10.92
N THR A 203 -8.35 22.39 -10.99
CA THR A 203 -9.31 21.72 -10.11
C THR A 203 -8.60 21.19 -8.87
N PHE A 204 -9.37 21.06 -7.79
CA PHE A 204 -8.83 20.63 -6.49
C PHE A 204 -8.12 19.27 -6.52
N TYR A 205 -8.55 18.35 -7.39
CA TYR A 205 -7.94 17.02 -7.57
C TYR A 205 -7.21 16.84 -8.90
N GLY A 206 -7.04 17.92 -9.68
CA GLY A 206 -6.67 17.84 -11.09
C GLY A 206 -5.40 17.05 -11.41
N ASP A 207 -4.33 17.23 -10.64
CA ASP A 207 -3.09 16.46 -10.82
C ASP A 207 -3.30 14.98 -10.47
N ALA A 208 -3.84 14.71 -9.28
CA ALA A 208 -4.06 13.35 -8.80
C ALA A 208 -5.04 12.56 -9.70
N ASP A 209 -6.08 13.22 -10.21
CA ASP A 209 -7.04 12.63 -11.15
C ASP A 209 -6.37 12.28 -12.49
N ARG A 210 -5.49 13.16 -12.97
CA ARG A 210 -4.69 12.92 -14.17
C ARG A 210 -3.79 11.69 -14.00
N PHE A 211 -3.10 11.57 -12.87
CA PHE A 211 -2.25 10.42 -12.56
C PHE A 211 -3.08 9.14 -12.46
N SER A 212 -4.17 9.16 -11.70
CA SER A 212 -5.08 8.01 -11.57
C SER A 212 -5.63 7.55 -12.94
N SER A 213 -5.99 8.49 -13.80
CA SER A 213 -6.45 8.18 -15.16
C SER A 213 -5.36 7.54 -16.03
N ARG A 214 -4.10 8.00 -15.89
CA ARG A 214 -2.95 7.42 -16.57
C ARG A 214 -2.68 6.01 -16.06
N TRP A 215 -2.64 5.82 -14.75
CA TRP A 215 -2.40 4.52 -14.12
C TRP A 215 -3.45 3.49 -14.50
N ALA A 216 -4.72 3.87 -14.53
CA ALA A 216 -5.78 2.96 -14.99
C ALA A 216 -5.52 2.45 -16.42
N LYS A 217 -5.10 3.33 -17.33
CA LYS A 217 -4.73 2.93 -18.69
C LYS A 217 -3.49 2.04 -18.77
N GLN A 218 -2.45 2.36 -17.98
CA GLN A 218 -1.21 1.58 -17.92
C GLN A 218 -1.45 0.18 -17.37
N LEU A 219 -2.17 0.08 -16.24
CA LEU A 219 -2.54 -1.19 -15.65
C LEU A 219 -3.40 -2.03 -16.60
N THR A 220 -4.36 -1.39 -17.28
CA THR A 220 -5.17 -2.09 -18.28
C THR A 220 -4.31 -2.64 -19.41
N LYS A 221 -3.40 -1.84 -19.96
CA LYS A 221 -2.50 -2.28 -21.02
C LYS A 221 -1.60 -3.44 -20.59
N LEU A 222 -1.17 -3.45 -19.34
CA LEU A 222 -0.30 -4.48 -18.79
C LEU A 222 -1.05 -5.79 -18.49
N LEU A 223 -2.28 -5.71 -17.99
CA LEU A 223 -3.01 -6.84 -17.41
C LEU A 223 -4.06 -7.45 -18.34
N VAL A 224 -4.56 -6.68 -19.30
CA VAL A 224 -5.68 -7.07 -20.16
C VAL A 224 -5.23 -7.15 -21.61
N PRO A 225 -5.48 -8.27 -22.32
CA PRO A 225 -5.20 -8.36 -23.75
C PRO A 225 -5.91 -7.25 -24.52
N ALA A 226 -5.26 -6.73 -25.57
CA ALA A 226 -5.79 -5.62 -26.35
C ALA A 226 -7.22 -5.87 -26.88
N ALA A 227 -7.56 -7.11 -27.18
CA ALA A 227 -8.90 -7.50 -27.63
C ALA A 227 -10.01 -7.35 -26.58
N ASN A 228 -9.64 -7.28 -25.30
CA ASN A 228 -10.57 -7.23 -24.16
C ASN A 228 -10.55 -5.88 -23.43
N GLN A 229 -9.83 -4.89 -23.92
CA GLN A 229 -9.77 -3.57 -23.30
C GLN A 229 -11.05 -2.78 -23.62
N GLY A 230 -11.56 -2.06 -22.63
CA GLY A 230 -12.67 -1.14 -22.80
C GLY A 230 -12.28 0.04 -23.71
N SER A 231 -13.21 0.55 -24.45
CA SER A 231 -13.09 1.72 -25.34
C SER A 231 -13.42 3.04 -24.61
#